data_b78b681deb6ff619f9569ee3b70f48fc
#
_entry.id   b78b681deb6ff619f9569ee3b70f48fc
#
_cell.length_a   1.000
_cell.length_b   1.000
_cell.length_c   1.000
_cell.angle_alpha   90.00
_cell.angle_beta   90.00
_cell.angle_gamma   90.00
#
_symmetry.space_group_name_H-M   'P 1'
#
loop_
_entity.id
_entity.type
_entity.pdbx_description
1 polymer ?
#
loop_
_entity_poly.entity_id
_entity_poly.type
_entity_poly.pdbx_seq_one_letter_code
_entity_poly.pdbx_strand_id
1 'polypeptide(L)'
;MPHQPDGAAFDIVLLLHIACVLAGLATTATAAATARRLRRHAGSPAPLPEALRRYFRPGVNWAGRTVYGIPVFGFALLAMSQGAYALGDGWVVAGLVLFVLLAVVAEVVMWPAERRLQHAVTAVGTGSDPAPAAPALRVDAATLERSAVVVLVLLVAGIVVMIAQP
;
A
#
# COMPACT_ATOMS: atom_id res chain seq x y z
N MET A 1 -34.00 9.29 -15.88
CA MET A 1 -32.99 8.31 -15.46
C MET A 1 -31.64 8.99 -15.63
N PRO A 2 -30.77 9.07 -14.65
CA PRO A 2 -29.44 9.59 -14.85
C PRO A 2 -28.75 8.72 -15.93
N HIS A 3 -28.19 9.38 -16.93
CA HIS A 3 -27.38 8.72 -17.95
C HIS A 3 -26.21 8.05 -17.22
N GLN A 4 -26.12 6.71 -17.27
CA GLN A 4 -24.88 6.06 -16.91
C GLN A 4 -23.78 6.56 -17.87
N PRO A 5 -22.63 6.96 -17.34
CA PRO A 5 -21.53 7.36 -18.20
C PRO A 5 -21.08 6.14 -19.02
N ASP A 6 -21.38 6.18 -20.30
CA ASP A 6 -21.08 5.11 -21.26
C ASP A 6 -19.93 5.54 -22.16
N GLY A 7 -19.02 4.62 -22.43
CA GLY A 7 -17.98 4.80 -23.42
C GLY A 7 -16.70 4.05 -23.10
N ALA A 8 -16.03 3.54 -24.12
CA ALA A 8 -14.78 2.78 -24.00
C ALA A 8 -13.71 3.50 -23.17
N ALA A 9 -13.68 4.85 -23.21
CA ALA A 9 -12.74 5.63 -22.41
C ALA A 9 -13.05 5.55 -20.91
N PHE A 10 -14.33 5.63 -20.53
CA PHE A 10 -14.74 5.47 -19.13
C PHE A 10 -14.41 4.08 -18.60
N ASP A 11 -14.72 3.04 -19.38
CA ASP A 11 -14.45 1.64 -19.03
C ASP A 11 -12.94 1.39 -18.82
N ILE A 12 -12.09 1.96 -19.69
CA ILE A 12 -10.63 1.84 -19.56
C ILE A 12 -10.15 2.52 -18.25
N VAL A 13 -10.64 3.73 -17.96
CA VAL A 13 -10.23 4.44 -16.74
C VAL A 13 -10.74 3.71 -15.49
N LEU A 14 -11.96 3.15 -15.53
CA LEU A 14 -12.50 2.32 -14.47
C LEU A 14 -11.64 1.06 -14.24
N LEU A 15 -11.26 0.38 -15.32
CA LEU A 15 -10.39 -0.79 -15.25
C LEU A 15 -9.03 -0.44 -14.62
N LEU A 16 -8.43 0.70 -15.01
CA LEU A 16 -7.18 1.19 -14.44
C LEU A 16 -7.33 1.52 -12.96
N HIS A 17 -8.45 2.14 -12.56
CA HIS A 17 -8.75 2.41 -11.15
C HIS A 17 -8.80 1.10 -10.34
N ILE A 18 -9.58 0.13 -10.80
CA ILE A 18 -9.70 -1.20 -10.16
C ILE A 18 -8.33 -1.90 -10.11
N ALA A 19 -7.56 -1.87 -11.19
CA ALA A 19 -6.22 -2.46 -11.24
C ALA A 19 -5.28 -1.84 -10.19
N CYS A 20 -5.33 -0.51 -9.98
CA CYS A 20 -4.56 0.17 -8.93
C CYS A 20 -4.99 -0.28 -7.53
N VAL A 21 -6.30 -0.46 -7.28
CA VAL A 21 -6.81 -0.98 -6.01
C VAL A 21 -6.30 -2.39 -5.74
N LEU A 22 -6.41 -3.29 -6.73
CA LEU A 22 -5.94 -4.67 -6.60
C LEU A 22 -4.42 -4.76 -6.42
N ALA A 23 -3.65 -3.94 -7.16
CA ALA A 23 -2.21 -3.84 -7.00
C ALA A 23 -1.84 -3.32 -5.62
N GLY A 24 -2.54 -2.30 -5.12
CA GLY A 24 -2.39 -1.77 -3.77
C GLY A 24 -2.63 -2.82 -2.68
N LEU A 25 -3.71 -3.60 -2.80
CA LEU A 25 -4.00 -4.71 -1.90
C LEU A 25 -2.88 -5.77 -1.93
N ALA A 26 -2.49 -6.22 -3.12
CA ALA A 26 -1.49 -7.27 -3.29
C ALA A 26 -0.12 -6.85 -2.75
N THR A 27 0.34 -5.64 -3.06
CA THR A 27 1.65 -5.13 -2.62
C THR A 27 1.68 -4.89 -1.11
N THR A 28 0.61 -4.34 -0.54
CA THR A 28 0.51 -4.11 0.91
C THR A 28 0.41 -5.42 1.68
N ALA A 29 -0.36 -6.40 1.19
CA ALA A 29 -0.42 -7.74 1.79
C ALA A 29 0.95 -8.44 1.75
N THR A 30 1.68 -8.29 0.63
CA THR A 30 3.04 -8.82 0.49
C THR A 30 3.99 -8.16 1.49
N ALA A 31 3.90 -6.83 1.69
CA ALA A 31 4.69 -6.11 2.67
C ALA A 31 4.43 -6.62 4.09
N ALA A 32 3.16 -6.77 4.48
CA ALA A 32 2.77 -7.30 5.78
C ALA A 32 3.29 -8.73 6.00
N ALA A 33 3.11 -9.62 5.02
CA ALA A 33 3.55 -11.01 5.10
C ALA A 33 5.08 -11.12 5.20
N THR A 34 5.81 -10.32 4.43
CA THR A 34 7.27 -10.31 4.40
C THR A 34 7.84 -9.74 5.70
N ALA A 35 7.26 -8.64 6.22
CA ALA A 35 7.62 -8.07 7.51
C ALA A 35 7.41 -9.08 8.65
N ARG A 36 6.27 -9.79 8.64
CA ARG A 36 5.99 -10.85 9.62
C ARG A 36 6.99 -11.99 9.57
N ARG A 37 7.40 -12.42 8.36
CA ARG A 37 8.43 -13.46 8.17
C ARG A 37 9.77 -12.98 8.72
N LEU A 38 10.19 -11.75 8.39
CA LEU A 38 11.42 -11.15 8.88
C LEU A 38 11.42 -11.06 10.40
N ARG A 39 10.32 -10.60 11.02
CA ARG A 39 10.18 -10.53 12.49
C ARG A 39 10.35 -11.89 13.17
N ARG A 40 9.80 -12.95 12.57
CA ARG A 40 9.96 -14.33 13.11
C ARG A 40 11.38 -14.85 12.96
N HIS A 41 12.09 -14.42 11.91
CA HIS A 41 13.47 -14.84 11.65
C HIS A 41 14.48 -14.03 12.46
N ALA A 42 14.15 -12.80 12.86
CA ALA A 42 15.03 -11.94 13.61
C ALA A 42 15.41 -12.57 14.97
N GLY A 43 16.71 -12.77 15.18
CA GLY A 43 17.27 -13.46 16.34
C GLY A 43 17.54 -14.96 16.12
N SER A 44 17.23 -15.50 14.94
CA SER A 44 17.71 -16.83 14.52
C SER A 44 19.19 -16.75 14.15
N PRO A 45 20.02 -17.77 14.52
CA PRO A 45 21.40 -17.84 14.06
C PRO A 45 21.52 -18.20 12.57
N ALA A 46 20.42 -18.62 11.94
CA ALA A 46 20.40 -18.98 10.54
C ALA A 46 20.49 -17.73 9.63
N PRO A 47 21.17 -17.83 8.48
CA PRO A 47 21.25 -16.72 7.53
C PRO A 47 19.87 -16.31 7.02
N LEU A 48 19.71 -15.02 6.70
CA LEU A 48 18.45 -14.50 6.15
C LEU A 48 18.14 -15.20 4.82
N PRO A 49 16.90 -15.73 4.65
CA PRO A 49 16.44 -16.30 3.40
C PRO A 49 16.61 -15.33 2.22
N GLU A 50 17.02 -15.83 1.07
CA GLU A 50 17.24 -15.04 -0.14
C GLU A 50 15.98 -14.24 -0.55
N ALA A 51 14.79 -14.81 -0.37
CA ALA A 51 13.53 -14.13 -0.66
C ALA A 51 13.35 -12.85 0.18
N LEU A 52 13.76 -12.85 1.46
CA LEU A 52 13.71 -11.67 2.32
C LEU A 52 14.75 -10.63 1.88
N ARG A 53 15.99 -11.06 1.57
CA ARG A 53 17.02 -10.17 1.05
C ARG A 53 16.61 -9.52 -0.26
N ARG A 54 15.97 -10.29 -1.15
CA ARG A 54 15.47 -9.78 -2.44
C ARG A 54 14.37 -8.76 -2.27
N TYR A 55 13.43 -8.99 -1.34
CA TYR A 55 12.33 -8.06 -1.08
C TYR A 55 12.85 -6.73 -0.51
N PHE A 56 13.76 -6.78 0.46
CA PHE A 56 14.32 -5.60 1.12
C PHE A 56 15.55 -5.04 0.39
N ARG A 57 15.68 -5.22 -0.93
CA ARG A 57 16.71 -4.54 -1.71
C ARG A 57 16.56 -3.02 -1.59
N PRO A 58 17.69 -2.28 -1.48
CA PRO A 58 17.64 -0.83 -1.51
C PRO A 58 16.97 -0.31 -2.79
N GLY A 59 16.06 0.63 -2.64
CA GLY A 59 15.36 1.23 -3.77
C GLY A 59 13.95 1.67 -3.44
N VAL A 60 13.32 2.37 -4.38
CA VAL A 60 11.91 2.76 -4.26
C VAL A 60 11.05 1.58 -4.66
N ASN A 61 10.15 1.17 -3.77
CA ASN A 61 9.13 0.17 -4.07
C ASN A 61 8.00 0.79 -4.92
N TRP A 62 8.25 0.87 -6.23
CA TRP A 62 7.28 1.43 -7.17
C TRP A 62 5.95 0.66 -7.20
N ALA A 63 6.00 -0.65 -6.98
CA ALA A 63 4.79 -1.47 -6.90
C ALA A 63 3.88 -1.03 -5.73
N GLY A 64 4.45 -0.67 -4.58
CA GLY A 64 3.68 -0.13 -3.46
C GLY A 64 3.10 1.27 -3.74
N ARG A 65 3.72 2.02 -4.66
CA ARG A 65 3.25 3.37 -5.01
C ARG A 65 2.12 3.39 -6.04
N THR A 66 1.76 2.26 -6.63
CA THR A 66 0.58 2.15 -7.50
C THR A 66 -0.72 2.57 -6.80
N VAL A 67 -0.74 2.55 -5.46
CA VAL A 67 -1.86 3.04 -4.65
C VAL A 67 -2.24 4.50 -4.97
N TYR A 68 -1.30 5.33 -5.42
CA TYR A 68 -1.59 6.71 -5.85
C TYR A 68 -2.36 6.80 -7.16
N GLY A 69 -2.39 5.75 -7.96
CA GLY A 69 -3.28 5.65 -9.12
C GLY A 69 -4.76 5.63 -8.73
N ILE A 70 -5.10 5.22 -7.51
CA ILE A 70 -6.50 5.15 -7.04
C ILE A 70 -7.18 6.52 -7.13
N PRO A 71 -6.70 7.59 -6.45
CA PRO A 71 -7.33 8.90 -6.56
C PRO A 71 -7.17 9.52 -7.96
N VAL A 72 -6.05 9.29 -8.65
CA VAL A 72 -5.83 9.84 -10.00
C VAL A 72 -6.92 9.35 -10.96
N PHE A 73 -7.13 8.04 -11.04
CA PHE A 73 -8.18 7.48 -11.90
C PHE A 73 -9.57 7.69 -11.30
N GLY A 74 -9.72 7.75 -9.97
CA GLY A 74 -10.98 8.10 -9.31
C GLY A 74 -11.47 9.51 -9.68
N PHE A 75 -10.59 10.51 -9.67
CA PHE A 75 -10.92 11.86 -10.12
C PHE A 75 -11.19 11.93 -11.63
N ALA A 76 -10.48 11.14 -12.44
CA ALA A 76 -10.76 11.06 -13.86
C ALA A 76 -12.16 10.48 -14.12
N LEU A 77 -12.56 9.42 -13.41
CA LEU A 77 -13.92 8.86 -13.48
C LEU A 77 -14.98 9.89 -13.09
N LEU A 78 -14.72 10.63 -12.01
CA LEU A 78 -15.63 11.67 -11.56
C LEU A 78 -15.80 12.79 -12.61
N ALA A 79 -14.69 13.23 -13.23
CA ALA A 79 -14.71 14.21 -14.30
C ALA A 79 -15.45 13.71 -15.56
N MET A 80 -15.37 12.41 -15.85
CA MET A 80 -16.02 11.78 -17.00
C MET A 80 -17.49 11.40 -16.72
N SER A 81 -17.96 11.51 -15.48
CA SER A 81 -19.32 11.09 -15.08
C SER A 81 -20.45 11.99 -15.59
N GLN A 82 -20.10 13.10 -16.27
CA GLN A 82 -21.08 14.07 -16.82
C GLN A 82 -22.13 14.55 -15.80
N GLY A 83 -21.71 14.64 -14.54
CA GLY A 83 -22.58 15.08 -13.44
C GLY A 83 -23.40 13.96 -12.77
N ALA A 84 -23.23 12.71 -13.19
CA ALA A 84 -23.86 11.58 -12.51
C ALA A 84 -23.33 11.39 -11.08
N TYR A 85 -22.06 11.81 -10.83
CA TYR A 85 -21.40 11.80 -9.53
C TYR A 85 -20.77 13.15 -9.24
N ALA A 86 -20.84 13.59 -7.98
CA ALA A 86 -20.29 14.86 -7.53
C ALA A 86 -19.25 14.66 -6.41
N LEU A 87 -18.30 15.61 -6.31
CA LEU A 87 -17.32 15.62 -5.20
C LEU A 87 -17.99 15.71 -3.83
N GLY A 88 -19.21 16.28 -3.76
CA GLY A 88 -19.99 16.40 -2.53
C GLY A 88 -20.77 15.14 -2.13
N ASP A 89 -20.78 14.12 -2.97
CA ASP A 89 -21.46 12.87 -2.64
C ASP A 89 -20.80 12.20 -1.44
N GLY A 90 -21.59 11.77 -0.47
CA GLY A 90 -21.10 11.27 0.82
C GLY A 90 -20.11 10.11 0.68
N TRP A 91 -20.34 9.21 -0.28
CA TRP A 91 -19.44 8.09 -0.57
C TRP A 91 -18.11 8.55 -1.19
N VAL A 92 -18.12 9.60 -2.05
CA VAL A 92 -16.90 10.17 -2.63
C VAL A 92 -16.05 10.82 -1.54
N VAL A 93 -16.68 11.63 -0.68
CA VAL A 93 -16.01 12.25 0.48
C VAL A 93 -15.44 11.20 1.42
N ALA A 94 -16.23 10.17 1.76
CA ALA A 94 -15.75 9.08 2.61
C ALA A 94 -14.55 8.34 1.98
N GLY A 95 -14.61 8.02 0.69
CA GLY A 95 -13.51 7.40 -0.05
C GLY A 95 -12.24 8.25 -0.04
N LEU A 96 -12.38 9.57 -0.24
CA LEU A 96 -11.28 10.52 -0.21
C LEU A 96 -10.64 10.61 1.19
N VAL A 97 -11.44 10.68 2.25
CA VAL A 97 -10.97 10.69 3.64
C VAL A 97 -10.19 9.41 3.94
N LEU A 98 -10.74 8.25 3.59
CA LEU A 98 -10.05 6.97 3.78
C LEU A 98 -8.73 6.93 3.01
N PHE A 99 -8.69 7.45 1.79
CA PHE A 99 -7.46 7.53 1.00
C PHE A 99 -6.42 8.45 1.65
N VAL A 100 -6.82 9.63 2.13
CA VAL A 100 -5.90 10.56 2.83
C VAL A 100 -5.31 9.90 4.07
N LEU A 101 -6.13 9.22 4.88
CA LEU A 101 -5.66 8.46 6.06
C LEU A 101 -4.66 7.37 5.65
N LEU A 102 -4.98 6.63 4.59
CA LEU A 102 -4.09 5.62 4.03
C LEU A 102 -2.75 6.23 3.60
N ALA A 103 -2.77 7.32 2.85
CA ALA A 103 -1.58 8.01 2.36
C ALA A 103 -0.71 8.51 3.53
N VAL A 104 -1.32 9.07 4.56
CA VAL A 104 -0.60 9.50 5.78
C VAL A 104 0.08 8.32 6.46
N VAL A 105 -0.63 7.21 6.68
CA VAL A 105 -0.04 6.01 7.31
C VAL A 105 1.09 5.44 6.43
N ALA A 106 0.91 5.40 5.13
CA ALA A 106 1.92 4.90 4.20
C ALA A 106 3.17 5.77 4.20
N GLU A 107 3.03 7.09 4.07
CA GLU A 107 4.17 8.01 3.97
C GLU A 107 4.90 8.20 5.29
N VAL A 108 4.16 8.31 6.40
CA VAL A 108 4.76 8.67 7.69
C VAL A 108 5.27 7.44 8.45
N VAL A 109 4.65 6.27 8.26
CA VAL A 109 4.96 5.08 9.06
C VAL A 109 5.47 3.92 8.22
N MET A 110 4.69 3.50 7.20
CA MET A 110 4.95 2.26 6.49
C MET A 110 6.24 2.32 5.66
N TRP A 111 6.40 3.31 4.79
CA TRP A 111 7.59 3.43 3.94
C TRP A 111 8.87 3.84 4.67
N PRO A 112 8.85 4.70 5.70
CA PRO A 112 10.03 4.89 6.54
C PRO A 112 10.49 3.60 7.25
N ALA A 113 9.56 2.79 7.76
CA ALA A 113 9.89 1.49 8.34
C ALA A 113 10.48 0.53 7.30
N GLU A 114 9.90 0.47 6.09
CA GLU A 114 10.44 -0.33 4.98
C GLU A 114 11.86 0.09 4.62
N ARG A 115 12.15 1.40 4.50
CA ARG A 115 13.51 1.91 4.22
C ARG A 115 14.50 1.54 5.32
N ARG A 116 14.14 1.66 6.60
CA ARG A 116 15.02 1.22 7.70
C ARG A 116 15.34 -0.27 7.60
N LEU A 117 14.35 -1.09 7.27
CA LEU A 117 14.55 -2.52 7.05
C LEU A 117 15.44 -2.83 5.85
N GLN A 118 15.31 -2.07 4.75
CA GLN A 118 16.19 -2.19 3.58
C GLN A 118 17.65 -1.95 3.96
N HIS A 119 17.94 -0.86 4.71
CA HIS A 119 19.29 -0.58 5.20
C HIS A 119 19.79 -1.66 6.15
N ALA A 120 18.97 -2.09 7.12
CA ALA A 120 19.33 -3.11 8.08
C ALA A 120 19.66 -4.47 7.43
N VAL A 121 18.84 -4.91 6.47
CA VAL A 121 19.02 -6.18 5.76
C VAL A 121 20.26 -6.14 4.86
N THR A 122 20.56 -4.98 4.26
CA THR A 122 21.76 -4.80 3.42
C THR A 122 23.03 -4.86 4.27
N ALA A 123 23.06 -4.19 5.44
CA ALA A 123 24.18 -4.20 6.35
C ALA A 123 24.56 -5.62 6.82
N VAL A 124 23.54 -6.44 7.13
CA VAL A 124 23.73 -7.87 7.47
C VAL A 124 24.34 -8.65 6.31
N GLY A 125 23.96 -8.32 5.06
CA GLY A 125 24.42 -9.05 3.87
C GLY A 125 25.85 -8.73 3.45
N THR A 126 26.36 -7.54 3.75
CA THR A 126 27.71 -7.08 3.33
C THR A 126 28.78 -7.29 4.40
N GLY A 127 28.39 -7.60 5.61
CA GLY A 127 29.35 -7.74 6.75
C GLY A 127 30.11 -6.46 7.09
N SER A 128 29.64 -5.31 6.56
CA SER A 128 30.39 -4.04 6.58
C SER A 128 30.09 -3.18 7.82
N ASP A 129 29.03 -3.51 8.54
CA ASP A 129 28.59 -2.81 9.75
C ASP A 129 28.19 -3.79 10.85
N PRO A 130 28.30 -3.43 12.12
CA PRO A 130 27.73 -4.25 13.18
C PRO A 130 26.24 -4.47 12.86
N ALA A 131 25.87 -5.73 12.67
CA ALA A 131 24.49 -6.12 12.37
C ALA A 131 23.56 -5.42 13.36
N PRO A 132 22.49 -4.74 12.87
CA PRO A 132 21.55 -4.08 13.76
C PRO A 132 21.07 -5.10 14.79
N ALA A 133 21.04 -4.69 16.05
CA ALA A 133 20.66 -5.57 17.13
C ALA A 133 19.29 -6.22 16.81
N ALA A 134 19.16 -7.52 16.99
CA ALA A 134 17.93 -8.26 16.68
C ALA A 134 16.65 -7.62 17.26
N PRO A 135 16.65 -6.93 18.41
CA PRO A 135 15.52 -6.18 18.91
C PRO A 135 15.08 -5.03 17.98
N ALA A 136 16.02 -4.25 17.42
CA ALA A 136 15.69 -3.13 16.53
C ALA A 136 15.04 -3.63 15.23
N LEU A 137 15.59 -4.69 14.65
CA LEU A 137 15.04 -5.33 13.46
C LEU A 137 13.60 -5.84 13.71
N ARG A 138 13.33 -6.41 14.89
CA ARG A 138 11.98 -6.84 15.28
C ARG A 138 10.99 -5.69 15.41
N VAL A 139 11.42 -4.56 15.98
CA VAL A 139 10.57 -3.37 16.15
C VAL A 139 10.19 -2.78 14.80
N ASP A 140 11.16 -2.59 13.89
CA ASP A 140 10.88 -2.04 12.57
C ASP A 140 10.02 -3.02 11.74
N ALA A 141 10.27 -4.32 11.80
CA ALA A 141 9.44 -5.32 11.15
C ALA A 141 8.00 -5.34 11.71
N ALA A 142 7.84 -5.20 13.03
CA ALA A 142 6.51 -5.09 13.63
C ALA A 142 5.79 -3.80 13.24
N THR A 143 6.52 -2.69 13.10
CA THR A 143 5.98 -1.41 12.65
C THR A 143 5.50 -1.51 11.21
N LEU A 144 6.31 -2.08 10.30
CA LEU A 144 5.92 -2.32 8.91
C LEU A 144 4.69 -3.25 8.82
N GLU A 145 4.68 -4.36 9.57
CA GLU A 145 3.55 -5.31 9.57
C GLU A 145 2.26 -4.62 10.01
N ARG A 146 2.28 -3.88 11.12
CA ARG A 146 1.09 -3.20 11.68
C ARG A 146 0.59 -2.10 10.76
N SER A 147 1.48 -1.25 10.25
CA SER A 147 1.09 -0.17 9.35
C SER A 147 0.54 -0.71 8.02
N ALA A 148 1.11 -1.78 7.48
CA ALA A 148 0.57 -2.43 6.29
C ALA A 148 -0.81 -3.05 6.54
N VAL A 149 -1.06 -3.63 7.71
CA VAL A 149 -2.42 -4.11 8.09
C VAL A 149 -3.41 -2.95 8.16
N VAL A 150 -3.02 -1.81 8.76
CA VAL A 150 -3.89 -0.62 8.78
C VAL A 150 -4.21 -0.13 7.37
N VAL A 151 -3.20 -0.05 6.49
CA VAL A 151 -3.40 0.33 5.08
C VAL A 151 -4.33 -0.65 4.36
N LEU A 152 -4.19 -1.97 4.59
CA LEU A 152 -5.11 -2.98 4.04
C LEU A 152 -6.56 -2.77 4.50
N VAL A 153 -6.76 -2.52 5.80
CA VAL A 153 -8.10 -2.26 6.35
C VAL A 153 -8.71 -1.01 5.71
N LEU A 154 -7.94 0.06 5.54
CA LEU A 154 -8.40 1.28 4.89
C LEU A 154 -8.74 1.07 3.42
N LEU A 155 -7.93 0.28 2.68
CA LEU A 155 -8.24 -0.10 1.30
C LEU A 155 -9.54 -0.90 1.20
N VAL A 156 -9.72 -1.90 2.07
CA VAL A 156 -10.96 -2.71 2.09
C VAL A 156 -12.16 -1.83 2.46
N ALA A 157 -12.04 -0.95 3.46
CA ALA A 157 -13.09 -0.01 3.80
C ALA A 157 -13.45 0.91 2.63
N GLY A 158 -12.45 1.40 1.88
CA GLY A 158 -12.67 2.17 0.66
C GLY A 158 -13.45 1.39 -0.40
N ILE A 159 -13.11 0.11 -0.61
CA ILE A 159 -13.85 -0.76 -1.54
C ILE A 159 -15.31 -0.91 -1.08
N VAL A 160 -15.53 -1.16 0.20
CA VAL A 160 -16.90 -1.30 0.76
C VAL A 160 -17.72 -0.02 0.54
N VAL A 161 -17.13 1.15 0.81
CA VAL A 161 -17.78 2.45 0.57
C VAL A 161 -18.14 2.64 -0.90
N MET A 162 -17.24 2.24 -1.83
CA MET A 162 -17.48 2.35 -3.28
C MET A 162 -18.58 1.39 -3.76
N ILE A 163 -18.70 0.20 -3.17
CA ILE A 163 -19.75 -0.79 -3.54
C ILE A 163 -21.09 -0.42 -2.91
N ALA A 164 -21.07 0.13 -1.69
CA ALA A 164 -22.27 0.47 -0.94
C ALA A 164 -22.86 1.83 -1.32
N GLN A 165 -22.34 2.49 -2.37
CA GLN A 165 -22.88 3.76 -2.84
C GLN A 165 -24.40 3.62 -3.12
N PRO A 166 -25.22 4.54 -2.61
CA PRO A 166 -26.66 4.55 -2.81
C PRO A 166 -27.06 4.97 -4.23
#